data_6b5795757f195ce64197fb4d416a8971
#
_entry.id   6b5795757f195ce64197fb4d416a8971
#
_cell.length_a   1.000
_cell.length_b   1.000
_cell.length_c   1.000
_cell.angle_alpha   90.00
_cell.angle_beta   90.00
_cell.angle_gamma   90.00
#
_symmetry.space_group_name_H-M   'P 1'
#
loop_
_entity.id
_entity.type
_entity.pdbx_description
1 polymer ?
#
loop_
_entity_poly.entity_id
_entity_poly.type
_entity_poly.pdbx_seq_one_letter_code
_entity_poly.pdbx_strand_id
1 'polypeptide(L)'
;MKVLTTAIEGLLIVELDVHGDNRGWFKENWQREKMLAAGLPDFSPVQNNVSFNAEKGVTRGLHAEPWDKFVSVASGRAFGAWCDLREGSETFGELVTQELRPDIAVFVPRGVANGFQALEACSYSYLVTDHWSPDAEYTCVNLGMVDWPLEPTEISDKDKGHPALGDVSPMPV
;
A
#
# COMPACT_ATOMS: atom_id res chain seq x y z
N MET A 1 -17.54 -3.04 -8.34
CA MET A 1 -16.06 -2.99 -8.36
C MET A 1 -15.61 -2.14 -9.53
N LYS A 2 -14.62 -1.27 -9.33
CA LYS A 2 -14.05 -0.39 -10.36
C LYS A 2 -12.55 -0.23 -10.14
N VAL A 3 -11.76 -0.23 -11.21
CA VAL A 3 -10.32 0.00 -11.17
C VAL A 3 -10.01 1.36 -11.78
N LEU A 4 -9.20 2.17 -11.07
CA LEU A 4 -8.83 3.52 -11.44
C LEU A 4 -7.31 3.62 -11.54
N THR A 5 -6.82 4.30 -12.58
CA THR A 5 -5.41 4.64 -12.74
C THR A 5 -5.01 5.82 -11.84
N THR A 6 -3.72 5.93 -11.55
CA THR A 6 -3.12 7.05 -10.80
C THR A 6 -2.04 7.74 -11.64
N ALA A 7 -1.35 8.72 -11.06
CA ALA A 7 -0.19 9.36 -11.68
C ALA A 7 1.02 8.42 -11.79
N ILE A 8 1.11 7.39 -10.94
CA ILE A 8 2.17 6.38 -11.01
C ILE A 8 1.71 5.24 -11.91
N GLU A 9 2.46 4.92 -12.96
CA GLU A 9 2.15 3.82 -13.87
C GLU A 9 2.04 2.48 -13.13
N GLY A 10 0.93 1.77 -13.35
CA GLY A 10 0.65 0.46 -12.74
C GLY A 10 0.16 0.51 -11.29
N LEU A 11 0.22 1.66 -10.60
CA LEU A 11 -0.44 1.83 -9.30
C LEU A 11 -1.93 2.07 -9.53
N LEU A 12 -2.78 1.17 -9.01
CA LEU A 12 -4.21 1.17 -9.30
C LEU A 12 -5.03 1.24 -8.01
N ILE A 13 -6.00 2.16 -7.96
CA ILE A 13 -7.01 2.20 -6.91
C ILE A 13 -8.17 1.28 -7.30
N VAL A 14 -8.63 0.46 -6.36
CA VAL A 14 -9.71 -0.49 -6.58
C VAL A 14 -10.87 -0.17 -5.64
N GLU A 15 -11.99 0.26 -6.21
CA GLU A 15 -13.24 0.43 -5.47
C GLU A 15 -13.93 -0.93 -5.35
N LEU A 16 -14.06 -1.43 -4.11
CA LEU A 16 -14.68 -2.70 -3.78
C LEU A 16 -16.16 -2.53 -3.43
N ASP A 17 -16.96 -3.53 -3.79
CA ASP A 17 -18.36 -3.56 -3.35
C ASP A 17 -18.42 -4.05 -1.90
N VAL A 18 -19.02 -3.23 -1.03
CA VAL A 18 -19.25 -3.54 0.38
C VAL A 18 -20.75 -3.65 0.61
N HIS A 19 -21.17 -4.76 1.16
CA HIS A 19 -22.59 -5.07 1.43
C HIS A 19 -22.83 -5.05 2.93
N GLY A 20 -23.68 -4.13 3.41
CA GLY A 20 -24.03 -3.95 4.82
C GLY A 20 -25.42 -4.48 5.16
N ASP A 21 -25.59 -5.03 6.38
CA ASP A 21 -26.88 -5.36 7.00
C ASP A 21 -26.82 -5.15 8.52
N ASN A 22 -27.86 -5.60 9.25
CA ASN A 22 -27.93 -5.46 10.70
C ASN A 22 -26.81 -6.19 11.49
N ARG A 23 -26.04 -7.06 10.88
CA ARG A 23 -24.90 -7.78 11.48
C ARG A 23 -23.57 -7.08 11.26
N GLY A 24 -23.51 -6.09 10.33
CA GLY A 24 -22.30 -5.40 9.92
C GLY A 24 -22.17 -5.37 8.39
N TRP A 25 -20.99 -5.65 7.87
CA TRP A 25 -20.74 -5.62 6.43
C TRP A 25 -19.91 -6.83 5.97
N PHE A 26 -20.03 -7.13 4.70
CA PHE A 26 -19.25 -8.15 3.98
C PHE A 26 -18.67 -7.56 2.69
N LYS A 27 -17.46 -7.96 2.34
CA LYS A 27 -16.85 -7.69 1.02
C LYS A 27 -16.06 -8.90 0.54
N GLU A 28 -15.99 -9.07 -0.77
CA GLU A 28 -14.96 -9.90 -1.39
C GLU A 28 -13.66 -9.08 -1.45
N ASN A 29 -12.77 -9.29 -0.51
CA ASN A 29 -11.53 -8.51 -0.43
C ASN A 29 -10.57 -8.83 -1.59
N TRP A 30 -10.58 -10.08 -2.04
CA TRP A 30 -9.85 -10.55 -3.22
C TRP A 30 -10.69 -11.59 -3.97
N GLN A 31 -10.97 -11.34 -5.25
CA GLN A 31 -11.63 -12.31 -6.13
C GLN A 31 -11.02 -12.17 -7.53
N ARG A 32 -10.12 -13.11 -7.86
CA ARG A 32 -9.25 -13.03 -9.05
C ARG A 32 -10.00 -12.76 -10.35
N GLU A 33 -11.05 -13.54 -10.64
CA GLU A 33 -11.78 -13.44 -11.91
C GLU A 33 -12.47 -12.08 -12.07
N LYS A 34 -13.12 -11.58 -11.02
CA LYS A 34 -13.77 -10.26 -11.02
C LYS A 34 -12.76 -9.12 -11.16
N MET A 35 -11.61 -9.24 -10.52
CA MET A 35 -10.57 -8.21 -10.59
C MET A 35 -9.91 -8.17 -11.97
N LEU A 36 -9.61 -9.33 -12.57
CA LEU A 36 -9.15 -9.40 -13.95
C LEU A 36 -10.17 -8.79 -14.93
N ALA A 37 -11.43 -9.12 -14.77
CA ALA A 37 -12.51 -8.57 -15.60
C ALA A 37 -12.67 -7.05 -15.43
N ALA A 38 -12.33 -6.51 -14.26
CA ALA A 38 -12.33 -5.07 -14.00
C ALA A 38 -11.06 -4.34 -14.48
N GLY A 39 -10.06 -5.08 -14.98
CA GLY A 39 -8.83 -4.52 -15.55
C GLY A 39 -7.61 -4.54 -14.61
N LEU A 40 -7.67 -5.24 -13.48
CA LEU A 40 -6.49 -5.46 -12.64
C LEU A 40 -5.52 -6.43 -13.36
N PRO A 41 -4.18 -6.24 -13.26
CA PRO A 41 -3.20 -7.23 -13.74
C PRO A 41 -3.42 -8.62 -13.14
N ASP A 42 -2.99 -9.66 -13.84
CA ASP A 42 -3.02 -11.02 -13.29
C ASP A 42 -2.01 -11.15 -12.14
N PHE A 43 -2.51 -10.93 -10.97
CA PHE A 43 -1.79 -10.95 -9.71
C PHE A 43 -2.08 -12.28 -9.00
N SER A 44 -1.06 -13.08 -8.79
CA SER A 44 -1.16 -14.41 -8.18
C SER A 44 -0.54 -14.39 -6.78
N PRO A 45 -1.28 -13.96 -5.75
CA PRO A 45 -0.74 -13.83 -4.41
C PRO A 45 -0.43 -15.19 -3.78
N VAL A 46 0.69 -15.28 -3.07
CA VAL A 46 1.15 -16.49 -2.37
C VAL A 46 1.20 -16.31 -0.85
N GLN A 47 1.14 -15.07 -0.35
CA GLN A 47 1.17 -14.75 1.08
C GLN A 47 0.22 -13.60 1.39
N ASN A 48 -0.47 -13.70 2.53
CA ASN A 48 -1.26 -12.61 3.09
C ASN A 48 -0.68 -12.19 4.44
N ASN A 49 -0.47 -10.89 4.61
CA ASN A 49 -0.01 -10.30 5.86
C ASN A 49 -1.08 -9.38 6.44
N VAL A 50 -1.17 -9.33 7.75
CA VAL A 50 -2.05 -8.40 8.47
C VAL A 50 -1.26 -7.66 9.54
N SER A 51 -1.39 -6.35 9.55
CA SER A 51 -0.85 -5.47 10.59
C SER A 51 -2.00 -4.82 11.34
N PHE A 52 -2.09 -5.07 12.64
CA PHE A 52 -3.03 -4.35 13.50
C PHE A 52 -2.36 -3.11 14.10
N ASN A 53 -3.03 -1.97 14.02
CA ASN A 53 -2.58 -0.68 14.52
C ASN A 53 -3.64 -0.15 15.47
N ALA A 54 -3.33 -0.17 16.77
CA ALA A 54 -4.32 0.13 17.82
C ALA A 54 -4.61 1.63 17.93
N GLU A 55 -3.59 2.45 17.67
CA GLU A 55 -3.66 3.89 17.90
C GLU A 55 -3.63 4.69 16.59
N LYS A 56 -4.39 5.77 16.53
CA LYS A 56 -4.29 6.75 15.44
C LYS A 56 -2.92 7.41 15.43
N GLY A 57 -2.42 7.74 14.24
CA GLY A 57 -1.11 8.36 14.06
C GLY A 57 0.05 7.38 13.95
N VAL A 58 -0.14 6.07 14.23
CA VAL A 58 0.86 5.03 13.93
C VAL A 58 1.17 5.07 12.45
N THR A 59 2.45 5.29 12.10
CA THR A 59 2.89 5.50 10.72
C THR A 59 3.99 4.50 10.36
N ARG A 60 3.91 3.89 9.18
CA ARG A 60 4.84 2.87 8.68
C ARG A 60 5.21 3.14 7.23
N GLY A 61 6.46 2.90 6.85
CA GLY A 61 6.92 2.98 5.47
C GLY A 61 8.06 3.97 5.28
N LEU A 62 8.28 4.44 4.07
CA LEU A 62 7.81 3.95 2.79
C LEU A 62 8.75 2.86 2.30
N HIS A 63 8.24 1.68 1.98
CA HIS A 63 9.04 0.52 1.57
C HIS A 63 8.65 0.07 0.16
N ALA A 64 9.58 0.13 -0.78
CA ALA A 64 9.49 -0.55 -2.07
C ALA A 64 10.05 -1.97 -1.93
N GLU A 65 9.32 -2.94 -2.41
CA GLU A 65 9.63 -4.36 -2.33
C GLU A 65 9.71 -4.96 -3.73
N PRO A 66 10.45 -6.07 -3.92
CA PRO A 66 10.63 -6.68 -5.24
C PRO A 66 9.44 -7.55 -5.69
N TRP A 67 8.26 -7.36 -5.11
CA TRP A 67 7.01 -8.06 -5.43
C TRP A 67 5.82 -7.12 -5.49
N ASP A 68 4.79 -7.57 -6.21
CA ASP A 68 3.54 -6.85 -6.31
C ASP A 68 2.69 -7.06 -5.06
N LYS A 69 1.88 -6.06 -4.69
CA LYS A 69 1.00 -6.10 -3.51
C LYS A 69 -0.43 -5.72 -3.88
N PHE A 70 -1.36 -6.25 -3.12
CA PHE A 70 -2.73 -5.77 -3.06
C PHE A 70 -3.05 -5.40 -1.63
N VAL A 71 -3.12 -4.11 -1.35
CA VAL A 71 -3.33 -3.57 0.00
C VAL A 71 -4.77 -3.15 0.23
N SER A 72 -5.26 -3.36 1.43
CA SER A 72 -6.62 -3.01 1.85
C SER A 72 -6.68 -2.85 3.36
N VAL A 73 -7.78 -2.31 3.88
CA VAL A 73 -8.09 -2.41 5.31
C VAL A 73 -9.21 -3.41 5.54
N ALA A 74 -9.01 -4.32 6.49
CA ALA A 74 -10.03 -5.27 6.92
C ALA A 74 -11.02 -4.61 7.91
N SER A 75 -10.55 -3.60 8.66
CA SER A 75 -11.38 -2.77 9.55
C SER A 75 -10.68 -1.44 9.80
N GLY A 76 -11.45 -0.41 10.17
CA GLY A 76 -10.93 0.93 10.42
C GLY A 76 -10.57 1.70 9.15
N ARG A 77 -9.74 2.73 9.31
CA ARG A 77 -9.30 3.60 8.21
C ARG A 77 -7.81 3.89 8.32
N ALA A 78 -7.15 4.01 7.17
CA ALA A 78 -5.76 4.43 7.08
C ALA A 78 -5.58 5.45 5.94
N PHE A 79 -4.57 6.27 6.03
CA PHE A 79 -4.10 7.13 4.95
C PHE A 79 -2.89 6.45 4.31
N GLY A 80 -3.04 5.99 3.08
CA GLY A 80 -1.98 5.35 2.31
C GLY A 80 -1.17 6.35 1.49
N ALA A 81 0.12 6.09 1.34
CA ALA A 81 1.04 6.86 0.52
C ALA A 81 1.93 5.93 -0.31
N TRP A 82 2.12 6.26 -1.58
CA TRP A 82 2.94 5.48 -2.53
C TRP A 82 3.86 6.40 -3.29
N CYS A 83 5.13 6.00 -3.39
CA CYS A 83 6.15 6.72 -4.14
C CYS A 83 6.82 5.80 -5.14
N ASP A 84 6.93 6.21 -6.39
CA ASP A 84 7.63 5.44 -7.42
C ASP A 84 9.15 5.51 -7.19
N LEU A 85 9.76 4.35 -6.92
CA LEU A 85 11.21 4.22 -6.75
C LEU A 85 11.86 3.30 -7.79
N ARG A 86 11.17 2.99 -8.89
CA ARG A 86 11.65 2.09 -9.95
C ARG A 86 12.74 2.75 -10.79
N GLU A 87 13.78 1.97 -11.07
CA GLU A 87 14.86 2.41 -11.97
C GLU A 87 14.32 2.68 -13.37
N GLY A 88 14.65 3.84 -13.92
CA GLY A 88 14.26 4.26 -15.27
C GLY A 88 12.78 4.59 -15.45
N SER A 89 11.98 4.63 -14.39
CA SER A 89 10.58 5.06 -14.47
C SER A 89 10.46 6.55 -14.80
N GLU A 90 9.55 6.88 -15.72
CA GLU A 90 9.21 8.28 -16.05
C GLU A 90 8.53 9.00 -14.87
N THR A 91 7.94 8.24 -13.94
CA THR A 91 7.28 8.76 -12.72
C THR A 91 8.11 8.58 -11.46
N PHE A 92 9.45 8.35 -11.59
CA PHE A 92 10.32 8.24 -10.41
C PHE A 92 10.17 9.46 -9.48
N GLY A 93 9.90 9.20 -8.19
CA GLY A 93 9.69 10.21 -7.17
C GLY A 93 8.27 10.76 -7.10
N GLU A 94 7.38 10.41 -8.04
CA GLU A 94 5.96 10.78 -7.97
C GLU A 94 5.32 10.19 -6.72
N LEU A 95 4.52 11.01 -6.04
CA LEU A 95 3.83 10.63 -4.80
C LEU A 95 2.32 10.61 -5.02
N VAL A 96 1.68 9.50 -4.69
CA VAL A 96 0.22 9.34 -4.69
C VAL A 96 -0.25 9.02 -3.28
N THR A 97 -1.34 9.64 -2.84
CA THR A 97 -1.96 9.37 -1.54
C THR A 97 -3.44 9.02 -1.71
N GLN A 98 -3.96 8.19 -0.83
CA GLN A 98 -5.37 7.79 -0.83
C GLN A 98 -5.81 7.35 0.57
N GLU A 99 -6.97 7.83 1.02
CA GLU A 99 -7.60 7.26 2.22
C GLU A 99 -8.09 5.84 1.92
N LEU A 100 -7.65 4.89 2.74
CA LEU A 100 -8.07 3.51 2.70
C LEU A 100 -9.20 3.28 3.70
N ARG A 101 -10.32 2.79 3.17
CA ARG A 101 -11.51 2.38 3.90
C ARG A 101 -11.87 0.95 3.45
N PRO A 102 -12.82 0.28 4.08
CA PRO A 102 -13.22 -1.07 3.66
C PRO A 102 -13.59 -1.20 2.17
N ASP A 103 -14.07 -0.13 1.54
CA ASP A 103 -14.44 -0.09 0.12
C ASP A 103 -13.30 0.30 -0.83
N ILE A 104 -12.10 0.63 -0.31
CA ILE A 104 -10.94 1.04 -1.12
C ILE A 104 -9.76 0.10 -0.89
N ALA A 105 -9.25 -0.45 -1.95
CA ALA A 105 -7.98 -1.20 -1.99
C ALA A 105 -7.04 -0.59 -3.03
N VAL A 106 -5.77 -0.97 -3.00
CA VAL A 106 -4.76 -0.48 -3.95
C VAL A 106 -3.89 -1.64 -4.42
N PHE A 107 -3.74 -1.78 -5.73
CA PHE A 107 -2.72 -2.62 -6.33
C PHE A 107 -1.44 -1.82 -6.46
N VAL A 108 -0.38 -2.31 -5.86
CA VAL A 108 0.94 -1.67 -5.79
C VAL A 108 1.94 -2.54 -6.56
N PRO A 109 2.44 -2.10 -7.70
CA PRO A 109 3.46 -2.85 -8.43
C PRO A 109 4.78 -2.84 -7.67
N ARG A 110 5.61 -3.86 -7.92
CA ARG A 110 6.98 -3.93 -7.39
C ARG A 110 7.75 -2.66 -7.66
N GLY A 111 8.62 -2.26 -6.75
CA GLY A 111 9.42 -1.05 -6.88
C GLY A 111 8.67 0.25 -6.56
N VAL A 112 7.35 0.21 -6.37
CA VAL A 112 6.60 1.35 -5.83
C VAL A 112 6.56 1.24 -4.30
N ALA A 113 7.15 2.22 -3.64
CA ALA A 113 7.19 2.28 -2.19
C ALA A 113 5.80 2.50 -1.60
N ASN A 114 5.49 1.77 -0.55
CA ASN A 114 4.21 1.77 0.14
C ASN A 114 4.39 2.14 1.60
N GLY A 115 3.54 3.05 2.09
CA GLY A 115 3.43 3.39 3.49
C GLY A 115 2.01 3.77 3.86
N PHE A 116 1.75 3.87 5.15
CA PHE A 116 0.45 4.30 5.64
C PHE A 116 0.51 4.90 7.04
N GLN A 117 -0.52 5.69 7.37
CA GLN A 117 -0.79 6.18 8.71
C GLN A 117 -2.18 5.71 9.14
N ALA A 118 -2.31 5.15 10.32
CA ALA A 118 -3.59 4.78 10.91
C ALA A 118 -4.38 6.06 11.28
N LEU A 119 -5.58 6.22 10.72
CA LEU A 119 -6.49 7.33 11.07
C LEU A 119 -7.36 7.01 12.28
N GLU A 120 -7.52 5.73 12.57
CA GLU A 120 -8.17 5.13 13.72
C GLU A 120 -7.61 3.71 13.92
N ALA A 121 -8.04 2.99 14.96
CA ALA A 121 -7.67 1.58 15.10
C ALA A 121 -8.02 0.82 13.81
N CYS A 122 -7.04 0.20 13.16
CA CYS A 122 -7.25 -0.44 11.87
C CYS A 122 -6.43 -1.72 11.70
N SER A 123 -7.01 -2.65 10.93
CA SER A 123 -6.35 -3.85 10.44
C SER A 123 -5.98 -3.66 8.97
N TYR A 124 -4.70 -3.40 8.73
CA TYR A 124 -4.13 -3.24 7.39
C TYR A 124 -3.70 -4.60 6.87
N SER A 125 -4.28 -5.02 5.76
CA SER A 125 -4.04 -6.33 5.13
C SER A 125 -3.42 -6.14 3.75
N TYR A 126 -2.44 -6.99 3.41
CA TYR A 126 -1.87 -7.01 2.08
C TYR A 126 -1.51 -8.42 1.62
N LEU A 127 -1.89 -8.69 0.38
CA LEU A 127 -1.51 -9.87 -0.38
C LEU A 127 -0.23 -9.55 -1.15
N VAL A 128 0.67 -10.52 -1.31
CA VAL A 128 1.94 -10.36 -2.05
C VAL A 128 2.20 -11.54 -2.98
N THR A 129 2.93 -11.28 -4.08
CA THR A 129 3.24 -12.28 -5.11
C THR A 129 4.46 -13.13 -4.79
N ASP A 130 5.17 -12.86 -3.69
CA ASP A 130 6.31 -13.65 -3.25
C ASP A 130 6.30 -13.83 -1.74
N HIS A 131 7.07 -14.81 -1.25
CA HIS A 131 7.25 -15.03 0.18
C HIS A 131 8.27 -14.04 0.75
N TRP A 132 7.95 -13.52 1.93
CA TRP A 132 8.92 -12.71 2.66
C TRP A 132 10.21 -13.51 2.93
N SER A 133 11.35 -12.88 2.70
CA SER A 133 12.67 -13.40 3.01
C SER A 133 13.49 -12.32 3.73
N PRO A 134 14.32 -12.70 4.72
CA PRO A 134 15.24 -11.76 5.36
C PRO A 134 16.29 -11.19 4.39
N ASP A 135 16.55 -11.90 3.28
CA ASP A 135 17.53 -11.52 2.26
C ASP A 135 16.91 -10.70 1.12
N ALA A 136 15.59 -10.42 1.18
CA ALA A 136 14.94 -9.60 0.17
C ALA A 136 15.45 -8.17 0.22
N GLU A 137 15.86 -7.65 -0.94
CA GLU A 137 16.35 -6.27 -1.07
C GLU A 137 15.16 -5.31 -1.16
N TYR A 138 15.15 -4.34 -0.26
CA TYR A 138 14.15 -3.26 -0.21
C TYR A 138 14.80 -1.94 -0.59
N THR A 139 14.07 -1.12 -1.34
CA THR A 139 14.38 0.30 -1.46
C THR A 139 13.40 1.09 -0.60
N CYS A 140 13.90 2.02 0.19
CA CYS A 140 13.09 2.78 1.13
C CYS A 140 13.30 4.28 0.94
N VAL A 141 12.29 5.07 1.29
CA VAL A 141 12.36 6.53 1.28
C VAL A 141 11.74 7.10 2.55
N ASN A 142 12.23 8.25 2.97
CA ASN A 142 11.84 8.90 4.22
C ASN A 142 10.36 9.30 4.24
N LEU A 143 9.70 9.04 5.36
CA LEU A 143 8.30 9.39 5.62
C LEU A 143 8.02 10.91 5.56
N GLY A 144 9.04 11.75 5.77
CA GLY A 144 8.92 13.21 5.77
C GLY A 144 8.57 13.83 4.40
N MET A 145 8.57 13.03 3.32
CA MET A 145 8.10 13.48 2.00
C MET A 145 6.57 13.52 1.88
N VAL A 146 5.84 12.96 2.84
CA VAL A 146 4.36 12.85 2.81
C VAL A 146 3.74 13.84 3.79
N ASP A 147 2.77 14.60 3.33
CA ASP A 147 1.91 15.43 4.18
C ASP A 147 0.88 14.53 4.90
N TRP A 148 1.29 13.96 6.03
CA TRP A 148 0.45 13.09 6.82
C TRP A 148 -0.70 13.87 7.48
N PRO A 149 -1.95 13.35 7.45
CA PRO A 149 -3.11 14.06 8.02
C PRO A 149 -3.08 14.19 9.55
N LEU A 150 -2.29 13.35 10.23
CA LEU A 150 -2.11 13.40 11.68
C LEU A 150 -0.62 13.51 12.01
N GLU A 151 -0.31 14.07 13.16
CA GLU A 151 1.06 13.98 13.70
C GLU A 151 1.41 12.50 13.90
N PRO A 152 2.52 11.99 13.31
CA PRO A 152 2.97 10.62 13.54
C PRO A 152 3.28 10.36 15.01
N THR A 153 2.65 9.36 15.62
CA THR A 153 2.82 9.01 17.03
C THR A 153 3.86 7.94 17.26
N GLU A 154 3.80 6.85 16.47
CA GLU A 154 4.70 5.72 16.54
C GLU A 154 5.27 5.43 15.15
N ILE A 155 6.59 5.52 15.04
CA ILE A 155 7.38 5.17 13.86
C ILE A 155 8.53 4.29 14.34
N SER A 156 8.81 3.17 13.63
CA SER A 156 9.96 2.33 13.95
C SER A 156 11.28 3.09 13.75
N ASP A 157 12.31 2.73 14.51
CA ASP A 157 13.64 3.35 14.34
C ASP A 157 14.22 3.10 12.95
N LYS A 158 13.88 1.97 12.34
CA LYS A 158 14.23 1.65 10.95
C LYS A 158 13.61 2.67 9.99
N ASP A 159 12.31 2.94 10.11
CA ASP A 159 11.60 3.85 9.21
C ASP A 159 12.06 5.31 9.38
N LYS A 160 12.43 5.71 10.59
CA LYS A 160 13.04 7.04 10.84
C LYS A 160 14.39 7.23 10.14
N GLY A 161 15.11 6.14 9.91
CA GLY A 161 16.46 6.14 9.29
C GLY A 161 16.45 6.08 7.78
N HIS A 162 15.30 6.04 7.10
CA HIS A 162 15.24 5.97 5.65
C HIS A 162 15.80 7.23 4.97
N PRO A 163 16.47 7.09 3.80
CA PRO A 163 17.09 8.22 3.09
C PRO A 163 16.04 9.19 2.53
N ALA A 164 16.46 10.43 2.31
CA ALA A 164 15.68 11.38 1.51
C ALA A 164 15.61 10.91 0.04
N LEU A 165 14.60 11.32 -0.71
CA LEU A 165 14.37 10.87 -2.10
C LEU A 165 15.60 11.08 -3.00
N GLY A 166 16.34 12.19 -2.81
CA GLY A 166 17.55 12.48 -3.60
C GLY A 166 18.73 11.55 -3.33
N ASP A 167 18.70 10.79 -2.23
CA ASP A 167 19.74 9.85 -1.82
C ASP A 167 19.32 8.38 -2.02
N VAL A 168 18.12 8.14 -2.57
CA VAL A 168 17.60 6.80 -2.83
C VAL A 168 18.27 6.20 -4.05
N SER A 169 18.76 4.95 -3.92
CA SER A 169 19.12 4.14 -5.07
C SER A 169 17.84 3.51 -5.66
N PRO A 170 17.50 3.80 -6.94
CA PRO A 170 16.30 3.23 -7.56
C PRO A 170 16.29 1.71 -7.54
N MET A 171 15.10 1.13 -7.43
CA MET A 171 14.92 -0.33 -7.44
C MET A 171 14.87 -0.84 -8.88
N PRO A 172 15.73 -1.78 -9.29
CA PRO A 172 15.59 -2.49 -10.56
C PRO A 172 14.34 -3.40 -10.51
N VAL A 173 13.51 -3.36 -11.55
CA VAL A 173 12.24 -4.12 -11.64
C VAL A 173 12.08 -4.84 -12.95
#